data_88b4be2927e7b2d2130a5809b84b7c14
#
_entry.id   88b4be2927e7b2d2130a5809b84b7c14
#
_cell.length_a   1.000
_cell.length_b   1.000
_cell.length_c   1.000
_cell.angle_alpha   90.00
_cell.angle_beta   90.00
_cell.angle_gamma   90.00
#
_symmetry.space_group_name_H-M   'P 1'
#
loop_
_entity.id
_entity.type
_entity.pdbx_description
1 polymer ?
#
loop_
_entity_poly.entity_id
_entity_poly.type
_entity_poly.pdbx_seq_one_letter_code
_entity_poly.pdbx_strand_id
1 'polypeptide(L)'
;FDPARTRYPISATDIRGDILGNWHYILGAARPFFAKKVLIAGTESCGKTTLTKCLAKLYNTSWSEEVGRYYARDFLGNDETIYTDVDFSRIAHIQYEQDYQALRTANKVCFFDTDATYTDYFSELYMGHRNELVEKYIDPNRYDLLIYLTPDVRWVPDGQRLNGDED
;
A
#
# COMPACT_ATOMS: atom_id res chain seq x y z
N PHE A 1 -21.62 28.61 -1.03
CA PHE A 1 -20.75 29.44 -0.20
C PHE A 1 -21.50 29.81 1.09
N ASP A 2 -20.90 29.57 2.27
CA ASP A 2 -21.50 29.78 3.60
C ASP A 2 -20.60 30.71 4.45
N PRO A 3 -20.60 32.04 4.13
CA PRO A 3 -19.71 33.00 4.79
C PRO A 3 -20.00 33.17 6.29
N ALA A 4 -21.24 32.96 6.70
CA ALA A 4 -21.67 33.05 8.11
C ALA A 4 -21.41 31.74 8.88
N ARG A 5 -20.96 30.67 8.19
CA ARG A 5 -20.68 29.33 8.77
C ARG A 5 -21.85 28.76 9.58
N THR A 6 -23.06 29.00 9.11
CA THR A 6 -24.27 28.50 9.77
C THR A 6 -24.50 27.02 9.45
N ARG A 7 -24.14 26.58 8.25
CA ARG A 7 -24.27 25.19 7.81
C ARG A 7 -23.03 24.36 8.11
N TYR A 8 -21.85 24.96 7.99
CA TYR A 8 -20.56 24.33 8.29
C TYR A 8 -19.78 25.20 9.27
N PRO A 9 -19.99 25.03 10.58
CA PRO A 9 -19.46 25.91 11.63
C PRO A 9 -17.97 25.62 11.93
N ILE A 10 -17.14 25.64 10.88
CA ILE A 10 -15.72 25.36 10.95
C ILE A 10 -14.92 26.24 10.00
N SER A 11 -13.72 26.62 10.39
CA SER A 11 -12.77 27.33 9.53
C SER A 11 -11.65 26.42 9.04
N ALA A 12 -10.96 26.87 7.98
CA ALA A 12 -9.75 26.20 7.52
C ALA A 12 -8.62 26.23 8.59
N THR A 13 -8.64 27.24 9.47
CA THR A 13 -7.71 27.34 10.60
C THR A 13 -8.00 26.27 11.64
N ASP A 14 -9.28 26.06 11.99
CA ASP A 14 -9.69 25.02 12.94
C ASP A 14 -9.32 23.62 12.40
N ILE A 15 -9.58 23.38 11.10
CA ILE A 15 -9.20 22.10 10.45
C ILE A 15 -7.69 21.90 10.52
N ARG A 16 -6.87 22.92 10.22
CA ARG A 16 -5.41 22.80 10.28
C ARG A 16 -4.90 22.65 11.70
N GLY A 17 -5.58 23.23 12.70
CA GLY A 17 -5.23 23.10 14.11
C GLY A 17 -5.42 21.68 14.66
N ASP A 18 -6.45 20.98 14.19
CA ASP A 18 -6.71 19.57 14.52
C ASP A 18 -7.32 18.85 13.32
N ILE A 19 -6.45 18.33 12.45
CA ILE A 19 -6.83 17.62 11.23
C ILE A 19 -7.57 16.33 11.56
N LEU A 20 -7.07 15.58 12.54
CA LEU A 20 -7.62 14.27 12.89
C LEU A 20 -8.97 14.37 13.62
N GLY A 21 -9.16 15.38 14.46
CA GLY A 21 -10.44 15.65 15.11
C GLY A 21 -11.49 16.15 14.11
N ASN A 22 -11.08 16.93 13.13
CA ASN A 22 -11.94 17.51 12.10
C ASN A 22 -11.99 16.70 10.79
N TRP A 23 -11.63 15.42 10.84
CA TRP A 23 -11.51 14.55 9.65
C TRP A 23 -12.75 14.50 8.76
N HIS A 24 -13.94 14.55 9.34
CA HIS A 24 -15.21 14.50 8.63
C HIS A 24 -15.48 15.72 7.72
N TYR A 25 -14.75 16.82 7.94
CA TYR A 25 -14.80 18.00 7.05
C TYR A 25 -13.81 17.91 5.90
N ILE A 26 -12.89 16.93 5.89
CA ILE A 26 -11.89 16.78 4.83
C ILE A 26 -12.50 15.99 3.68
N LEU A 27 -12.56 16.63 2.51
CA LEU A 27 -13.02 15.99 1.29
C LEU A 27 -12.12 14.82 0.89
N GLY A 28 -12.69 13.76 0.32
CA GLY A 28 -11.95 12.58 -0.13
C GLY A 28 -10.76 12.91 -1.02
N ALA A 29 -10.89 13.89 -1.91
CA ALA A 29 -9.78 14.34 -2.78
C ALA A 29 -8.60 14.98 -2.02
N ALA A 30 -8.82 15.50 -0.80
CA ALA A 30 -7.78 16.10 0.03
C ALA A 30 -7.19 15.12 1.06
N ARG A 31 -7.87 14.00 1.35
CA ARG A 31 -7.42 13.00 2.33
C ARG A 31 -6.02 12.43 2.07
N PRO A 32 -5.58 12.19 0.80
CA PRO A 32 -4.23 11.71 0.53
C PRO A 32 -3.10 12.57 1.11
N PHE A 33 -3.37 13.88 1.31
CA PHE A 33 -2.40 14.80 1.94
C PHE A 33 -2.30 14.66 3.46
N PHE A 34 -3.41 14.24 4.11
CA PHE A 34 -3.54 14.31 5.55
C PHE A 34 -3.58 12.94 6.21
N ALA A 35 -3.95 11.90 5.47
CA ALA A 35 -3.99 10.54 5.99
C ALA A 35 -2.59 10.07 6.38
N LYS A 36 -2.47 9.48 7.57
CA LYS A 36 -1.27 8.78 7.98
C LYS A 36 -1.10 7.52 7.14
N LYS A 37 0.11 7.29 6.67
CA LYS A 37 0.46 6.19 5.77
C LYS A 37 1.32 5.19 6.52
N VAL A 38 0.81 3.96 6.64
CA VAL A 38 1.49 2.88 7.36
C VAL A 38 1.80 1.76 6.38
N LEU A 39 3.09 1.55 6.11
CA LEU A 39 3.56 0.43 5.28
C LEU A 39 3.76 -0.81 6.14
N ILE A 40 3.20 -1.93 5.69
CA ILE A 40 3.46 -3.26 6.25
C ILE A 40 4.43 -3.96 5.30
N ALA A 41 5.64 -4.18 5.77
CA ALA A 41 6.71 -4.83 5.01
C ALA A 41 7.19 -6.10 5.73
N GLY A 42 7.98 -6.90 5.04
CA GLY A 42 8.54 -8.14 5.58
C GLY A 42 8.72 -9.18 4.48
N THR A 43 9.32 -10.29 4.82
CA THR A 43 9.55 -11.41 3.89
C THR A 43 8.23 -12.07 3.46
N GLU A 44 8.31 -13.02 2.57
CA GLU A 44 7.15 -13.83 2.19
C GLU A 44 6.60 -14.61 3.39
N SER A 45 5.32 -14.92 3.37
CA SER A 45 4.61 -15.73 4.38
C SER A 45 4.60 -15.19 5.82
N CYS A 46 5.15 -14.01 6.12
CA CYS A 46 5.18 -13.44 7.48
C CYS A 46 3.85 -12.79 7.94
N GLY A 47 2.77 -12.89 7.16
CA GLY A 47 1.44 -12.42 7.57
C GLY A 47 1.12 -10.96 7.24
N LYS A 48 1.86 -10.30 6.36
CA LYS A 48 1.64 -8.90 5.93
C LYS A 48 0.18 -8.60 5.59
N THR A 49 -0.38 -9.31 4.64
CA THR A 49 -1.76 -9.13 4.18
C THR A 49 -2.77 -9.33 5.31
N THR A 50 -2.56 -10.32 6.17
CA THR A 50 -3.44 -10.59 7.31
C THR A 50 -3.42 -9.42 8.29
N LEU A 51 -2.23 -8.95 8.67
CA LEU A 51 -2.07 -7.81 9.58
C LEU A 51 -2.68 -6.55 8.97
N THR A 52 -2.40 -6.26 7.70
CA THR A 52 -2.94 -5.10 6.97
C THR A 52 -4.46 -5.07 7.01
N LYS A 53 -5.11 -6.19 6.70
CA LYS A 53 -6.58 -6.35 6.74
C LYS A 53 -7.14 -6.18 8.17
N CYS A 54 -6.48 -6.78 9.16
CA CYS A 54 -6.90 -6.68 10.56
C CYS A 54 -6.80 -5.25 11.07
N LEU A 55 -5.71 -4.55 10.78
CA LEU A 55 -5.52 -3.15 11.16
C LEU A 55 -6.53 -2.24 10.45
N ALA A 56 -6.75 -2.41 9.15
CA ALA A 56 -7.74 -1.65 8.41
C ALA A 56 -9.15 -1.81 9.02
N LYS A 57 -9.52 -3.03 9.39
CA LYS A 57 -10.80 -3.32 10.07
C LYS A 57 -10.85 -2.68 11.45
N LEU A 58 -9.79 -2.80 12.25
CA LEU A 58 -9.71 -2.24 13.59
C LEU A 58 -9.87 -0.71 13.60
N TYR A 59 -9.22 -0.03 12.66
CA TYR A 59 -9.26 1.42 12.52
C TYR A 59 -10.44 1.92 11.68
N ASN A 60 -11.28 1.01 11.17
CA ASN A 60 -12.40 1.32 10.27
C ASN A 60 -11.93 2.21 9.10
N THR A 61 -10.92 1.77 8.39
CA THR A 61 -10.27 2.52 7.32
C THR A 61 -10.00 1.66 6.09
N SER A 62 -9.52 2.29 5.02
CA SER A 62 -9.07 1.65 3.79
C SER A 62 -7.66 1.08 3.93
N TRP A 63 -7.34 0.18 3.02
CA TRP A 63 -6.02 -0.39 2.84
C TRP A 63 -5.77 -0.64 1.34
N SER A 64 -4.50 -0.79 0.98
CA SER A 64 -4.08 -1.12 -0.38
C SER A 64 -3.49 -2.52 -0.40
N GLU A 65 -3.96 -3.34 -1.34
CA GLU A 65 -3.53 -4.74 -1.52
C GLU A 65 -2.25 -4.82 -2.33
N GLU A 66 -1.47 -5.88 -2.14
CA GLU A 66 -0.32 -6.22 -2.97
C GLU A 66 -0.77 -6.57 -4.40
N VAL A 67 -0.38 -5.73 -5.37
CA VAL A 67 -0.79 -5.88 -6.77
C VAL A 67 -0.09 -7.07 -7.43
N GLY A 68 1.18 -7.31 -7.13
CA GLY A 68 1.96 -8.39 -7.73
C GLY A 68 1.27 -9.75 -7.65
N ARG A 69 0.64 -10.02 -6.50
CA ARG A 69 -0.06 -11.29 -6.25
C ARG A 69 -1.23 -11.54 -7.21
N TYR A 70 -2.14 -10.58 -7.36
CA TYR A 70 -3.26 -10.79 -8.27
C TYR A 70 -2.85 -10.61 -9.74
N TYR A 71 -1.82 -9.81 -10.01
CA TYR A 71 -1.29 -9.67 -11.35
C TYR A 71 -0.73 -11.00 -11.87
N ALA A 72 0.08 -11.69 -11.07
CA ALA A 72 0.59 -13.03 -11.41
C ALA A 72 -0.55 -14.00 -11.70
N ARG A 73 -1.57 -14.05 -10.85
CA ARG A 73 -2.73 -14.93 -11.01
C ARG A 73 -3.54 -14.62 -12.27
N ASP A 74 -3.88 -13.34 -12.48
CA ASP A 74 -4.89 -12.93 -13.46
C ASP A 74 -4.32 -12.75 -14.86
N PHE A 75 -3.03 -12.44 -14.99
CA PHE A 75 -2.38 -12.16 -16.27
C PHE A 75 -1.30 -13.17 -16.65
N LEU A 76 -0.66 -13.83 -15.69
CA LEU A 76 0.43 -14.76 -15.94
C LEU A 76 0.10 -16.21 -15.58
N GLY A 77 -1.12 -16.49 -15.12
CA GLY A 77 -1.57 -17.85 -14.74
C GLY A 77 -0.76 -18.44 -13.58
N ASN A 78 -0.18 -17.62 -12.72
CA ASN A 78 0.78 -17.96 -11.67
C ASN A 78 2.11 -18.54 -12.20
N ASP A 79 2.45 -18.30 -13.46
CA ASP A 79 3.75 -18.68 -14.01
C ASP A 79 4.74 -17.51 -13.85
N GLU A 80 5.53 -17.57 -12.80
CA GLU A 80 6.50 -16.52 -12.48
C GLU A 80 7.71 -16.50 -13.44
N THR A 81 7.88 -17.54 -14.28
CA THR A 81 8.98 -17.61 -15.23
C THR A 81 8.79 -16.74 -16.48
N ILE A 82 7.58 -16.24 -16.69
CA ILE A 82 7.22 -15.41 -17.86
C ILE A 82 7.16 -13.92 -17.59
N TYR A 83 7.52 -13.46 -16.38
CA TYR A 83 7.61 -12.03 -16.08
C TYR A 83 8.54 -11.31 -17.06
N THR A 84 8.17 -10.08 -17.37
CA THR A 84 8.98 -9.15 -18.19
C THR A 84 9.12 -7.81 -17.46
N ASP A 85 10.07 -6.96 -17.88
CA ASP A 85 10.21 -5.59 -17.35
C ASP A 85 8.94 -4.76 -17.47
N VAL A 86 8.15 -5.02 -18.52
CA VAL A 86 6.87 -4.34 -18.73
C VAL A 86 5.87 -4.72 -17.66
N ASP A 87 5.87 -5.96 -17.20
CA ASP A 87 4.96 -6.42 -16.15
C ASP A 87 5.28 -5.75 -14.81
N PHE A 88 6.55 -5.69 -14.42
CA PHE A 88 6.97 -4.98 -13.21
C PHE A 88 6.62 -3.49 -13.26
N SER A 89 6.81 -2.84 -14.41
CA SER A 89 6.42 -1.45 -14.60
C SER A 89 4.91 -1.25 -14.46
N ARG A 90 4.10 -2.17 -14.97
CA ARG A 90 2.63 -2.15 -14.85
C ARG A 90 2.19 -2.39 -13.41
N ILE A 91 2.79 -3.37 -12.72
CA ILE A 91 2.51 -3.66 -11.32
C ILE A 91 2.75 -2.41 -10.47
N ALA A 92 3.90 -1.75 -10.62
CA ALA A 92 4.22 -0.54 -9.87
C ALA A 92 3.23 0.61 -10.17
N HIS A 93 2.84 0.79 -11.43
CA HIS A 93 1.85 1.81 -11.81
C HIS A 93 0.47 1.52 -11.22
N ILE A 94 -0.02 0.28 -11.34
CA ILE A 94 -1.32 -0.13 -10.78
C ILE A 94 -1.31 0.00 -9.25
N GLN A 95 -0.21 -0.39 -8.60
CA GLN A 95 -0.03 -0.23 -7.15
C GLN A 95 -0.15 1.24 -6.74
N TYR A 96 0.53 2.14 -7.44
CA TYR A 96 0.48 3.57 -7.15
C TYR A 96 -0.94 4.13 -7.27
N GLU A 97 -1.67 3.79 -8.34
CA GLU A 97 -3.05 4.22 -8.54
C GLU A 97 -4.00 3.64 -7.46
N GLN A 98 -3.85 2.38 -7.14
CA GLN A 98 -4.62 1.71 -6.10
C GLN A 98 -4.37 2.33 -4.72
N ASP A 99 -3.13 2.60 -4.38
CA ASP A 99 -2.73 3.27 -3.15
C ASP A 99 -3.38 4.66 -3.03
N TYR A 100 -3.39 5.41 -4.14
CA TYR A 100 -4.03 6.72 -4.17
C TYR A 100 -5.55 6.63 -3.95
N GLN A 101 -6.22 5.64 -4.55
CA GLN A 101 -7.65 5.42 -4.32
C GLN A 101 -7.94 5.00 -2.87
N ALA A 102 -7.10 4.14 -2.30
CA ALA A 102 -7.21 3.78 -0.88
C ALA A 102 -7.09 5.00 0.02
N LEU A 103 -6.13 5.89 -0.23
CA LEU A 103 -5.97 7.14 0.52
C LEU A 103 -7.18 8.07 0.44
N ARG A 104 -7.86 8.14 -0.71
CA ARG A 104 -9.07 8.98 -0.87
C ARG A 104 -10.24 8.54 0.01
N THR A 105 -10.28 7.26 0.36
CA THR A 105 -11.32 6.67 1.19
C THR A 105 -10.86 6.43 2.64
N ALA A 106 -9.61 6.75 2.96
CA ALA A 106 -9.04 6.55 4.27
C ALA A 106 -9.77 7.30 5.39
N ASN A 107 -9.83 6.66 6.55
CA ASN A 107 -10.27 7.28 7.79
C ASN A 107 -9.06 7.56 8.68
N LYS A 108 -8.40 8.71 8.48
CA LYS A 108 -7.24 9.21 9.23
C LYS A 108 -5.92 8.47 8.97
N VAL A 109 -5.97 7.16 8.76
CA VAL A 109 -4.84 6.29 8.47
C VAL A 109 -5.18 5.39 7.27
N CYS A 110 -4.17 5.04 6.47
CA CYS A 110 -4.27 4.02 5.42
C CYS A 110 -3.13 3.02 5.59
N PHE A 111 -3.43 1.74 5.41
CA PHE A 111 -2.45 0.67 5.50
C PHE A 111 -2.11 0.16 4.10
N PHE A 112 -0.83 -0.12 3.87
CA PHE A 112 -0.31 -0.59 2.58
C PHE A 112 0.33 -1.95 2.76
N ASP A 113 -0.13 -2.92 1.97
CA ASP A 113 0.46 -4.26 1.90
C ASP A 113 1.53 -4.22 0.81
N THR A 114 2.78 -4.00 1.23
CA THR A 114 3.94 -3.76 0.37
C THR A 114 3.92 -2.42 -0.41
N ASP A 115 4.96 -2.16 -1.18
CA ASP A 115 5.12 -0.97 -2.03
C ASP A 115 6.01 -1.24 -3.25
N ALA A 116 6.35 -0.17 -3.99
CA ALA A 116 7.19 -0.24 -5.17
C ALA A 116 8.62 -0.77 -4.89
N THR A 117 9.14 -0.61 -3.66
CA THR A 117 10.43 -1.19 -3.27
C THR A 117 10.40 -2.72 -3.35
N TYR A 118 9.26 -3.31 -2.98
CA TYR A 118 9.05 -4.75 -3.06
C TYR A 118 8.96 -5.21 -4.52
N THR A 119 8.26 -4.45 -5.37
CA THR A 119 8.17 -4.70 -6.81
C THR A 119 9.56 -4.64 -7.47
N ASP A 120 10.40 -3.67 -7.08
CA ASP A 120 11.75 -3.53 -7.59
C ASP A 120 12.68 -4.68 -7.14
N TYR A 121 12.55 -5.12 -5.89
CA TYR A 121 13.24 -6.31 -5.39
C TYR A 121 12.90 -7.56 -6.23
N PHE A 122 11.63 -7.79 -6.54
CA PHE A 122 11.24 -8.91 -7.38
C PHE A 122 11.68 -8.74 -8.84
N SER A 123 11.70 -7.51 -9.36
CA SER A 123 12.28 -7.25 -10.69
C SER A 123 13.75 -7.66 -10.73
N GLU A 124 14.53 -7.29 -9.72
CA GLU A 124 15.95 -7.71 -9.64
C GLU A 124 16.08 -9.24 -9.49
N LEU A 125 15.22 -9.87 -8.69
CA LEU A 125 15.24 -11.32 -8.48
C LEU A 125 14.94 -12.11 -9.76
N TYR A 126 13.92 -11.72 -10.53
CA TYR A 126 13.47 -12.46 -11.71
C TYR A 126 14.18 -12.04 -13.01
N MET A 127 14.54 -10.75 -13.15
CA MET A 127 15.15 -10.21 -14.37
C MET A 127 16.67 -10.11 -14.27
N GLY A 128 17.23 -10.20 -13.04
CA GLY A 128 18.66 -10.00 -12.79
C GLY A 128 19.11 -8.54 -12.83
N HIS A 129 18.16 -7.60 -12.89
CA HIS A 129 18.41 -6.16 -12.84
C HIS A 129 17.22 -5.40 -12.27
N ARG A 130 17.48 -4.20 -11.76
CA ARG A 130 16.45 -3.28 -11.28
C ARG A 130 15.73 -2.60 -12.46
N ASN A 131 14.48 -2.26 -12.27
CA ASN A 131 13.66 -1.65 -13.30
C ASN A 131 13.58 -0.13 -13.11
N GLU A 132 14.20 0.65 -14.01
CA GLU A 132 14.24 2.12 -13.94
C GLU A 132 12.85 2.80 -13.87
N LEU A 133 11.80 2.16 -14.40
CA LEU A 133 10.45 2.69 -14.33
C LEU A 133 9.82 2.42 -12.97
N VAL A 134 10.11 1.28 -12.35
CA VAL A 134 9.68 0.96 -10.99
C VAL A 134 10.35 1.88 -9.98
N GLU A 135 11.64 2.15 -10.13
CA GLU A 135 12.39 3.05 -9.24
C GLU A 135 11.75 4.44 -9.12
N LYS A 136 11.06 4.93 -10.16
CA LYS A 136 10.35 6.23 -10.12
C LYS A 136 9.16 6.27 -9.17
N TYR A 137 8.65 5.12 -8.75
CA TYR A 137 7.57 5.00 -7.77
C TYR A 137 8.07 4.82 -6.34
N ILE A 138 9.38 4.62 -6.15
CA ILE A 138 9.99 4.47 -4.83
C ILE A 138 10.20 5.84 -4.21
N ASP A 139 9.53 6.09 -3.10
CA ASP A 139 9.73 7.29 -2.26
C ASP A 139 9.90 6.85 -0.80
N PRO A 140 11.14 6.88 -0.28
CA PRO A 140 11.42 6.46 1.09
C PRO A 140 10.76 7.36 2.16
N ASN A 141 10.31 8.57 1.76
CA ASN A 141 9.64 9.51 2.66
C ASN A 141 8.10 9.45 2.56
N ARG A 142 7.58 8.52 1.78
CA ARG A 142 6.13 8.39 1.54
C ARG A 142 5.35 8.01 2.79
N TYR A 143 5.94 7.20 3.67
CA TYR A 143 5.25 6.59 4.80
C TYR A 143 5.57 7.26 6.12
N ASP A 144 4.55 7.47 6.95
CA ASP A 144 4.68 7.99 8.32
C ASP A 144 5.20 6.91 9.29
N LEU A 145 4.92 5.63 8.99
CA LEU A 145 5.34 4.48 9.79
C LEU A 145 5.60 3.26 8.89
N LEU A 146 6.68 2.56 9.16
CA LEU A 146 6.99 1.24 8.61
C LEU A 146 6.88 0.20 9.73
N ILE A 147 6.05 -0.82 9.51
CA ILE A 147 5.97 -2.02 10.35
C ILE A 147 6.62 -3.16 9.58
N TYR A 148 7.76 -3.63 10.06
CA TYR A 148 8.46 -4.74 9.43
C TYR A 148 8.18 -6.04 10.20
N LEU A 149 7.63 -7.04 9.49
CA LEU A 149 7.36 -8.37 10.04
C LEU A 149 8.55 -9.29 9.79
N THR A 150 9.04 -9.89 10.85
CA THR A 150 10.08 -10.92 10.79
C THR A 150 9.46 -12.29 10.47
N PRO A 151 10.20 -13.23 9.87
CA PRO A 151 9.70 -14.57 9.54
C PRO A 151 9.70 -15.48 10.79
N ASP A 152 8.90 -15.11 11.78
CA ASP A 152 8.74 -15.85 13.04
C ASP A 152 7.52 -16.79 13.05
N VAL A 153 6.76 -16.80 11.96
CA VAL A 153 5.63 -17.72 11.74
C VAL A 153 6.04 -18.83 10.78
N ARG A 154 5.51 -20.04 11.04
CA ARG A 154 5.77 -21.17 10.16
C ARG A 154 5.30 -20.85 8.73
N TRP A 155 6.18 -21.10 7.75
CA TRP A 155 5.84 -20.95 6.34
C TRP A 155 4.68 -21.89 5.94
N VAL A 156 3.73 -21.37 5.17
CA VAL A 156 2.59 -22.14 4.65
C VAL A 156 2.55 -21.98 3.13
N PRO A 157 2.66 -23.09 2.35
CA PRO A 157 2.59 -23.01 0.91
C PRO A 157 1.19 -22.56 0.47
N ASP A 158 1.13 -21.52 -0.36
CA ASP A 158 -0.11 -20.99 -0.93
C ASP A 158 -0.21 -21.18 -2.46
N GLY A 159 0.74 -21.92 -3.05
CA GLY A 159 0.78 -22.22 -4.47
C GLY A 159 1.33 -21.09 -5.37
N GLN A 160 1.77 -19.97 -4.79
CA GLN A 160 2.29 -18.81 -5.51
C GLN A 160 3.73 -18.43 -5.11
N ARG A 161 4.39 -19.26 -4.29
CA ARG A 161 5.68 -18.89 -3.67
C ARG A 161 6.72 -19.95 -3.93
N LEU A 162 7.87 -19.50 -4.46
CA LEU A 162 9.00 -20.37 -4.81
C LEU A 162 9.93 -20.64 -3.62
N ASN A 163 9.94 -19.78 -2.60
CA ASN A 163 10.89 -19.85 -1.50
C ASN A 163 10.21 -20.34 -0.22
N GLY A 164 10.00 -21.66 -0.12
CA GLY A 164 9.81 -22.31 1.18
C GLY A 164 11.17 -22.59 1.78
N ASP A 165 11.34 -22.40 3.11
CA ASP A 165 12.53 -22.81 3.81
C ASP A 165 12.83 -24.28 3.51
N GLU A 166 13.89 -24.52 2.76
CA GLU A 166 14.58 -25.82 2.78
C GLU A 166 15.47 -25.81 4.02
N ASP A 167 14.99 -26.42 5.11
CA ASP A 167 15.83 -26.85 6.22
C ASP A 167 16.74 -28.03 5.79
#